data_a6ea709eaa607cdedd1500f07579dc72
#
_entry.id   a6ea709eaa607cdedd1500f07579dc72
#
_cell.length_a   1.000
_cell.length_b   1.000
_cell.length_c   1.000
_cell.angle_alpha   90.00
_cell.angle_beta   90.00
_cell.angle_gamma   90.00
#
_symmetry.space_group_name_H-M   'P 1'
#
loop_
_entity.id
_entity.type
_entity.pdbx_description
1 polymer ?
#
loop_
_entity_poly.entity_id
_entity_poly.type
_entity_poly.pdbx_seq_one_letter_code
_entity_poly.pdbx_strand_id
1 'polypeptide(L)'
;MEHSWQKLLSMTGGKKFLITQVRVPEDNITIEGNFQLPPFADLSMEDQIFIAAFIKTNGSIKQMESIFNISYPTVKNRINRIASQLDIVDVSIQVSNPIKDILDRLETGAITAADALKEIE
;
A
#
# COMPACT_ATOMS: atom_id res chain seq x y z
N MET A 1 24.99 -13.13 -8.65
CA MET A 1 24.90 -12.19 -7.53
C MET A 1 23.57 -11.44 -7.57
N GLU A 2 22.87 -11.42 -6.47
CA GLU A 2 21.60 -10.74 -6.38
C GLU A 2 21.82 -9.27 -6.03
N HIS A 3 21.03 -8.40 -6.66
CA HIS A 3 21.04 -6.96 -6.39
C HIS A 3 19.73 -6.56 -5.73
N SER A 4 19.76 -5.47 -4.95
CA SER A 4 18.57 -4.96 -4.29
C SER A 4 17.62 -4.30 -5.30
N TRP A 5 16.35 -4.24 -4.94
CA TRP A 5 15.35 -3.54 -5.74
C TRP A 5 15.68 -2.05 -5.88
N GLN A 6 16.22 -1.44 -4.82
CA GLN A 6 16.63 -0.04 -4.83
C GLN A 6 17.72 0.21 -5.87
N LYS A 7 18.64 -0.74 -6.05
CA LYS A 7 19.66 -0.61 -7.08
C LYS A 7 19.05 -0.59 -8.47
N LEU A 8 18.07 -1.45 -8.72
CA LEU A 8 17.37 -1.45 -10.01
C LEU A 8 16.65 -0.13 -10.24
N LEU A 9 15.97 0.39 -9.22
CA LEU A 9 15.27 1.68 -9.33
C LEU A 9 16.24 2.82 -9.65
N SER A 10 17.43 2.83 -9.04
CA SER A 10 18.42 3.86 -9.33
C SER A 10 18.95 3.77 -10.76
N MET A 11 19.08 2.56 -11.29
CA MET A 11 19.56 2.32 -12.65
C MET A 11 18.54 2.72 -13.72
N THR A 12 17.25 2.62 -13.42
CA THR A 12 16.18 2.98 -14.35
C THR A 12 15.96 4.48 -14.43
N GLY A 13 16.49 5.26 -13.48
CA GLY A 13 16.39 6.71 -13.48
C GLY A 13 14.97 7.24 -13.38
N GLY A 14 14.08 6.52 -12.71
CA GLY A 14 12.67 6.91 -12.56
C GLY A 14 11.80 6.65 -13.77
N LYS A 15 12.35 6.01 -14.80
CA LYS A 15 11.58 5.67 -16.00
C LYS A 15 10.74 4.42 -15.74
N LYS A 16 9.60 4.32 -16.41
CA LYS A 16 8.78 3.12 -16.35
C LYS A 16 9.50 1.95 -17.01
N PHE A 17 9.36 0.78 -16.43
CA PHE A 17 9.95 -0.43 -16.96
C PHE A 17 9.02 -1.63 -16.76
N LEU A 18 9.27 -2.67 -17.52
CA LEU A 18 8.51 -3.93 -17.46
C LEU A 18 9.43 -5.04 -16.99
N ILE A 19 8.86 -6.05 -16.37
CA ILE A 19 9.56 -7.28 -16.08
C ILE A 19 9.38 -8.18 -17.30
N THR A 20 10.47 -8.56 -17.95
CA THR A 20 10.42 -9.42 -19.13
C THR A 20 10.90 -10.84 -18.85
N GLN A 21 11.60 -11.05 -17.76
CA GLN A 21 12.16 -12.35 -17.45
C GLN A 21 12.26 -12.53 -15.94
N VAL A 22 11.80 -13.65 -15.45
CA VAL A 22 11.89 -14.02 -14.04
C VAL A 22 12.48 -15.43 -13.96
N ARG A 23 13.49 -15.60 -13.11
CA ARG A 23 14.07 -16.91 -12.84
C ARG A 23 13.57 -17.42 -11.50
N VAL A 24 13.13 -18.67 -11.49
CA VAL A 24 12.75 -19.40 -10.28
C VAL A 24 13.87 -20.41 -10.00
N PRO A 25 14.87 -20.07 -9.16
CA PRO A 25 16.04 -20.91 -8.96
C PRO A 25 15.71 -22.29 -8.39
N GLU A 26 14.74 -22.35 -7.49
CA GLU A 26 14.33 -23.58 -6.83
C GLU A 26 13.89 -24.64 -7.84
N ASP A 27 13.14 -24.23 -8.87
CA ASP A 27 12.65 -25.13 -9.91
C ASP A 27 13.53 -25.12 -11.16
N ASN A 28 14.58 -24.30 -11.16
CA ASN A 28 15.49 -24.13 -12.29
C ASN A 28 14.76 -23.77 -13.59
N ILE A 29 13.74 -22.92 -13.49
CA ILE A 29 12.98 -22.46 -14.64
C ILE A 29 13.11 -20.95 -14.81
N THR A 30 12.90 -20.50 -16.03
CA THR A 30 12.85 -19.08 -16.38
C THR A 30 11.52 -18.80 -17.07
N ILE A 31 10.84 -17.75 -16.59
CA ILE A 31 9.56 -17.34 -17.16
C ILE A 31 9.80 -16.04 -17.93
N GLU A 32 9.44 -16.02 -19.20
CA GLU A 32 9.56 -14.85 -20.05
C GLU A 32 8.18 -14.33 -20.44
N GLY A 33 8.08 -13.00 -20.56
CA GLY A 33 6.85 -12.36 -20.96
C GLY A 33 6.94 -10.86 -20.71
N ASN A 34 5.83 -10.16 -20.78
CA ASN A 34 5.74 -8.75 -20.45
C ASN A 34 4.82 -8.60 -19.24
N PHE A 35 5.42 -8.36 -18.09
CA PHE A 35 4.69 -8.26 -16.83
C PHE A 35 4.79 -6.86 -16.28
N GLN A 36 3.65 -6.28 -15.94
CA GLN A 36 3.61 -4.98 -15.30
C GLN A 36 4.06 -5.11 -13.83
N LEU A 37 4.73 -4.07 -13.34
CA LEU A 37 5.06 -4.01 -11.92
C LEU A 37 3.78 -3.81 -11.11
N PRO A 38 3.70 -4.44 -9.92
CA PRO A 38 2.64 -4.09 -9.00
C PRO A 38 2.79 -2.62 -8.56
N PRO A 39 1.69 -1.95 -8.20
CA PRO A 39 1.75 -0.53 -7.84
C PRO A 39 2.77 -0.20 -6.75
N PHE A 40 2.94 -1.06 -5.76
CA PHE A 40 3.94 -0.85 -4.71
C PHE A 40 5.37 -0.81 -5.25
N ALA A 41 5.69 -1.66 -6.21
CA ALA A 41 7.02 -1.71 -6.80
C ALA A 41 7.29 -0.52 -7.73
N ASP A 42 6.24 0.09 -8.25
CA ASP A 42 6.33 1.26 -9.15
C ASP A 42 6.49 2.58 -8.39
N LEU A 43 6.38 2.58 -7.08
CA LEU A 43 6.61 3.76 -6.26
C LEU A 43 8.09 4.13 -6.25
N SER A 44 8.39 5.43 -6.05
CA SER A 44 9.76 5.85 -5.83
C SER A 44 10.35 5.17 -4.61
N MET A 45 11.69 5.11 -4.54
CA MET A 45 12.35 4.54 -3.38
C MET A 45 12.00 5.29 -2.09
N GLU A 46 11.91 6.62 -2.17
CA GLU A 46 11.53 7.44 -1.03
C GLU A 46 10.13 7.09 -0.51
N ASP A 47 9.18 6.88 -1.42
CA ASP A 47 7.83 6.52 -1.06
C ASP A 47 7.75 5.11 -0.48
N GLN A 48 8.55 4.18 -1.01
CA GLN A 48 8.63 2.83 -0.45
C GLN A 48 9.17 2.85 0.98
N ILE A 49 10.19 3.64 1.24
CA ILE A 49 10.74 3.81 2.59
C ILE A 49 9.70 4.44 3.52
N PHE A 50 8.98 5.43 3.04
CA PHE A 50 7.94 6.11 3.80
C PHE A 50 6.83 5.13 4.22
N ILE A 51 6.37 4.30 3.29
CA ILE A 51 5.36 3.27 3.57
C ILE A 51 5.90 2.25 4.58
N ALA A 52 7.13 1.81 4.41
CA ALA A 52 7.75 0.86 5.34
C ALA A 52 7.79 1.42 6.75
N ALA A 53 8.15 2.69 6.91
CA ALA A 53 8.15 3.36 8.20
C ALA A 53 6.74 3.48 8.78
N PHE A 54 5.74 3.78 7.94
CA PHE A 54 4.35 3.85 8.36
C PHE A 54 3.86 2.52 8.93
N ILE A 55 4.20 1.43 8.27
CA ILE A 55 3.84 0.09 8.74
C ILE A 55 4.59 -0.25 10.03
N LYS A 56 5.88 0.04 10.09
CA LYS A 56 6.70 -0.24 11.28
C LYS A 56 6.25 0.53 12.51
N THR A 57 5.67 1.70 12.32
CA THR A 57 5.12 2.52 13.41
C THR A 57 3.67 2.18 13.72
N ASN A 58 3.13 1.15 13.10
CA ASN A 58 1.71 0.76 13.23
C ASN A 58 0.76 1.90 12.88
N GLY A 59 1.14 2.70 11.88
CA GLY A 59 0.33 3.82 11.42
C GLY A 59 0.38 5.05 12.31
N SER A 60 1.39 5.17 13.17
CA SER A 60 1.53 6.32 14.06
C SER A 60 2.04 7.54 13.31
N ILE A 61 1.15 8.48 13.00
CA ILE A 61 1.53 9.73 12.32
C ILE A 61 2.50 10.54 13.19
N LYS A 62 2.30 10.52 14.49
CA LYS A 62 3.19 11.23 15.43
C LYS A 62 4.61 10.71 15.33
N GLN A 63 4.82 9.39 15.26
CA GLN A 63 6.14 8.81 15.07
C GLN A 63 6.70 9.14 13.70
N MET A 64 5.86 9.18 12.67
CA MET A 64 6.29 9.57 11.33
C MET A 64 6.82 11.00 11.29
N GLU A 65 6.17 11.92 12.01
CA GLU A 65 6.67 13.30 12.13
C GLU A 65 8.09 13.33 12.69
N SER A 66 8.36 12.52 13.71
CA SER A 66 9.69 12.44 14.33
C SER A 66 10.73 11.81 13.41
N ILE A 67 10.37 10.72 12.76
CA ILE A 67 11.29 9.96 11.89
C ILE A 67 11.75 10.82 10.72
N PHE A 68 10.82 11.50 10.07
CA PHE A 68 11.10 12.27 8.86
C PHE A 68 11.27 13.76 9.11
N ASN A 69 11.09 14.20 10.35
CA ASN A 69 11.19 15.60 10.75
C ASN A 69 10.30 16.49 9.89
N ILE A 70 9.03 16.11 9.76
CA ILE A 70 8.02 16.85 9.00
C ILE A 70 6.77 17.03 9.85
N SER A 71 5.92 17.99 9.44
CA SER A 71 4.69 18.31 10.16
C SER A 71 3.59 17.28 9.93
N TYR A 72 2.60 17.27 10.82
CA TYR A 72 1.41 16.42 10.68
C TYR A 72 0.72 16.58 9.31
N PRO A 73 0.41 17.82 8.85
CA PRO A 73 -0.20 17.97 7.53
C PRO A 73 0.66 17.42 6.40
N THR A 74 1.98 17.55 6.51
CA THR A 74 2.91 17.01 5.49
C THR A 74 2.84 15.50 5.46
N VAL A 75 2.82 14.83 6.62
CA VAL A 75 2.66 13.37 6.68
C VAL A 75 1.35 12.95 6.02
N LYS A 76 0.25 13.60 6.39
CA LYS A 76 -1.08 13.27 5.85
C LYS A 76 -1.15 13.47 4.35
N ASN A 77 -0.63 14.58 3.85
CA ASN A 77 -0.62 14.87 2.41
C ASN A 77 0.19 13.84 1.64
N ARG A 78 1.34 13.43 2.19
CA ARG A 78 2.19 12.43 1.56
C ARG A 78 1.52 11.07 1.53
N ILE A 79 0.87 10.67 2.63
CA ILE A 79 0.09 9.42 2.67
C ILE A 79 -1.00 9.45 1.59
N ASN A 80 -1.75 10.56 1.49
CA ASN A 80 -2.83 10.68 0.52
C ASN A 80 -2.32 10.63 -0.92
N ARG A 81 -1.17 11.27 -1.19
CA ARG A 81 -0.55 11.24 -2.51
C ARG A 81 -0.13 9.82 -2.89
N ILE A 82 0.53 9.13 -1.96
CA ILE A 82 0.95 7.74 -2.19
C ILE A 82 -0.27 6.85 -2.38
N ALA A 83 -1.29 7.01 -1.56
CA ALA A 83 -2.52 6.23 -1.67
C ALA A 83 -3.17 6.39 -3.05
N SER A 84 -3.15 7.60 -3.63
CA SER A 84 -3.71 7.82 -4.96
C SER A 84 -2.87 7.15 -6.05
N GLN A 85 -1.55 7.05 -5.86
CA GLN A 85 -0.67 6.33 -6.78
C GLN A 85 -0.84 4.81 -6.67
N LEU A 86 -1.23 4.35 -5.48
CA LEU A 86 -1.53 2.94 -5.23
C LEU A 86 -2.96 2.60 -5.61
N ASP A 87 -3.48 3.18 -6.67
CA ASP A 87 -4.87 3.02 -7.09
C ASP A 87 -5.20 1.56 -7.35
N ILE A 88 -5.39 0.80 -6.28
CA ILE A 88 -5.89 -0.56 -6.30
C ILE A 88 -7.38 -0.47 -6.01
N VAL A 89 -8.05 0.40 -6.78
CA VAL A 89 -9.45 0.73 -6.56
C VAL A 89 -10.31 -0.51 -6.44
N ASP A 90 -10.04 -1.49 -7.29
CA ASP A 90 -10.79 -2.74 -7.30
C ASP A 90 -10.64 -3.48 -5.98
N VAL A 91 -9.43 -3.48 -5.41
CA VAL A 91 -9.19 -4.12 -4.11
C VAL A 91 -9.87 -3.34 -2.99
N SER A 92 -9.80 -2.00 -3.02
CA SER A 92 -10.41 -1.16 -1.99
C SER A 92 -11.93 -1.23 -2.01
N ILE A 93 -12.53 -1.43 -3.18
CA ILE A 93 -13.98 -1.62 -3.33
C ILE A 93 -14.39 -3.00 -2.83
N GLN A 94 -13.58 -4.02 -3.09
CA GLN A 94 -13.85 -5.40 -2.72
C GLN A 94 -13.62 -5.67 -1.24
N VAL A 95 -12.69 -4.96 -0.62
CA VAL A 95 -12.45 -5.07 0.81
C VAL A 95 -13.50 -4.23 1.52
N SER A 96 -14.65 -4.84 1.82
CA SER A 96 -15.68 -4.17 2.60
C SER A 96 -15.11 -3.85 3.98
N ASN A 97 -15.33 -2.62 4.44
CA ASN A 97 -15.03 -2.25 5.82
C ASN A 97 -16.22 -2.68 6.67
N PRO A 98 -16.09 -3.72 7.52
CA PRO A 98 -17.24 -4.23 8.29
C PRO A 98 -17.86 -3.15 9.17
N ILE A 99 -17.03 -2.26 9.72
CA ILE A 99 -17.52 -1.19 10.59
C ILE A 99 -18.37 -0.20 9.80
N LYS A 100 -17.91 0.16 8.60
CA LYS A 100 -18.65 1.07 7.73
C LYS A 100 -19.99 0.47 7.30
N ASP A 101 -20.01 -0.81 6.93
CA ASP A 101 -21.24 -1.52 6.59
C ASP A 101 -22.23 -1.52 7.75
N ILE A 102 -21.74 -1.77 8.96
CA ILE A 102 -22.55 -1.79 10.17
C ILE A 102 -23.14 -0.39 10.43
N LEU A 103 -22.34 0.67 10.28
CA LEU A 103 -22.79 2.04 10.46
C LEU A 103 -23.85 2.42 9.40
N ASP A 104 -23.62 2.04 8.16
CA ASP A 104 -24.58 2.29 7.07
C ASP A 104 -25.91 1.59 7.34
N ARG A 105 -25.88 0.36 7.85
CA ARG A 105 -27.10 -0.38 8.19
C ARG A 105 -27.83 0.26 9.37
N LEU A 106 -27.10 0.82 10.33
CA LEU A 106 -27.69 1.59 11.44
C LEU A 106 -28.43 2.83 10.93
N GLU A 107 -27.80 3.57 10.03
CA GLU A 107 -28.38 4.78 9.43
C GLU A 107 -29.65 4.49 8.65
N THR A 108 -29.68 3.34 7.96
CA THR A 108 -30.84 2.90 7.18
C THR A 108 -31.90 2.21 8.03
N GLY A 109 -31.63 1.96 9.29
CA GLY A 109 -32.53 1.25 10.18
C GLY A 109 -32.58 -0.25 9.96
N ALA A 110 -31.62 -0.82 9.22
CA ALA A 110 -31.56 -2.25 8.94
C ALA A 110 -31.18 -3.10 10.14
N ILE A 111 -30.44 -2.50 11.09
CA ILE A 111 -30.03 -3.15 12.34
C ILE A 111 -30.16 -2.18 13.50
N THR A 112 -30.22 -2.70 14.71
CA THR A 112 -30.23 -1.89 15.92
C THR A 112 -28.79 -1.63 16.40
N ALA A 113 -28.65 -0.66 17.33
CA ALA A 113 -27.35 -0.40 17.94
C ALA A 113 -26.80 -1.62 18.69
N ALA A 114 -27.66 -2.41 19.33
CA ALA A 114 -27.26 -3.63 20.02
C ALA A 114 -26.72 -4.68 19.04
N ASP A 115 -27.36 -4.82 17.88
CA ASP A 115 -26.89 -5.73 16.84
C ASP A 115 -25.55 -5.27 16.25
N ALA A 116 -25.37 -3.96 16.07
CA ALA A 116 -24.11 -3.40 15.59
C ALA A 116 -22.97 -3.67 16.56
N LEU A 117 -23.21 -3.53 17.87
CA LEU A 117 -22.20 -3.81 18.89
C LEU A 117 -21.78 -5.29 18.88
N LYS A 118 -22.71 -6.20 18.66
CA LYS A 118 -22.39 -7.62 18.56
C LYS A 118 -21.51 -7.93 17.37
N GLU A 119 -21.74 -7.27 16.24
CA GLU A 119 -20.95 -7.50 15.03
C GLU A 119 -19.55 -6.89 15.14
N ILE A 120 -19.38 -5.82 15.92
CA ILE A 120 -18.08 -5.17 16.13
C ILE A 120 -17.23 -5.96 17.13
N GLU A 121 -17.85 -6.59 18.12
CA GLU A 121 -17.15 -7.48 19.04
C GLU A 121 -16.68 -8.76 18.31
#